data_e7c9175be61c42983e5f524e3a0e69ec
#
_entry.id   e7c9175be61c42983e5f524e3a0e69ec
#
_cell.length_a   1.000
_cell.length_b   1.000
_cell.length_c   1.000
_cell.angle_alpha   90.00
_cell.angle_beta   90.00
_cell.angle_gamma   90.00
#
_symmetry.space_group_name_H-M   'P 1'
#
loop_
_entity.id
_entity.type
_entity.pdbx_description
1 polymer ?
#
loop_
_entity_poly.entity_id
_entity_poly.type
_entity_poly.pdbx_seq_one_letter_code
_entity_poly.pdbx_strand_id
1 'polypeptide(L)'
;MRAFYRSCEPLQLVLLPEQGAARFLARKVLAAWRNYFLFAVPYAAVIVLRHPDTCWMAAGWASLAALALLYAVVSKYARYQPDRTPRRPLAAKLGAAGFLIPLLLPLSLCLVVSYALRAERNLNRYLHDYD
;
A
#
# COMPACT_ATOMS: atom_id res chain seq x y z
N MET A 1 -10.78 -3.34 -12.96
CA MET A 1 -9.95 -3.15 -11.75
C MET A 1 -9.70 -1.69 -11.33
N ARG A 2 -9.74 -0.70 -12.20
CA ARG A 2 -9.50 0.73 -11.83
C ARG A 2 -10.58 1.35 -10.93
N ALA A 3 -11.82 0.87 -10.96
CA ALA A 3 -12.92 1.44 -10.16
C ALA A 3 -12.83 1.09 -8.67
N PHE A 4 -12.36 -0.10 -8.32
CA PHE A 4 -12.28 -0.58 -6.93
C PHE A 4 -11.28 0.20 -6.06
N TYR A 5 -10.24 0.80 -6.67
CA TYR A 5 -9.24 1.61 -5.96
C TYR A 5 -9.53 3.12 -6.00
N ARG A 6 -10.57 3.56 -6.69
CA ARG A 6 -10.89 4.99 -6.87
C ARG A 6 -11.76 5.57 -5.78
N SER A 7 -12.71 4.81 -5.26
CA SER A 7 -13.61 5.25 -4.19
C SER A 7 -13.06 4.85 -2.82
N CYS A 8 -13.18 5.71 -1.82
CA CYS A 8 -12.99 5.29 -0.44
C CYS A 8 -14.11 4.31 -0.08
N GLU A 9 -13.77 3.30 0.71
CA GLU A 9 -14.74 2.35 1.25
C GLU A 9 -15.73 3.13 2.15
N PRO A 10 -17.04 2.79 2.12
CA PRO A 10 -18.00 3.41 3.02
C PRO A 10 -17.60 3.18 4.48
N LEU A 11 -17.86 4.16 5.32
CA LEU A 11 -17.46 4.16 6.73
C LEU A 11 -17.92 2.90 7.46
N GLN A 12 -19.09 2.39 7.13
CA GLN A 12 -19.66 1.15 7.69
C GLN A 12 -18.75 -0.07 7.51
N LEU A 13 -18.05 -0.18 6.38
CA LEU A 13 -17.10 -1.29 6.13
C LEU A 13 -15.79 -1.13 6.91
N VAL A 14 -15.46 0.07 7.32
CA VAL A 14 -14.26 0.37 8.13
C VAL A 14 -14.56 0.12 9.61
N LEU A 15 -15.80 0.38 10.05
CA LEU A 15 -16.27 0.20 11.44
C LEU A 15 -16.65 -1.25 11.79
N LEU A 16 -17.01 -2.08 10.80
CA LEU A 16 -17.43 -3.47 10.98
C LEU A 16 -16.44 -4.37 11.77
N PRO A 17 -15.13 -4.28 11.63
CA PRO A 17 -14.23 -4.95 12.55
C PRO A 17 -13.95 -4.04 13.74
N GLU A 18 -14.38 -4.41 14.95
CA GLU A 18 -14.00 -3.82 16.26
C GLU A 18 -12.48 -3.88 16.51
N GLN A 19 -11.69 -3.38 15.58
CA GLN A 19 -10.23 -3.50 15.58
C GLN A 19 -9.61 -2.11 15.42
N GLY A 20 -8.60 -1.86 16.21
CA GLY A 20 -7.83 -0.61 16.11
C GLY A 20 -7.30 -0.36 14.69
N ALA A 21 -7.18 0.90 14.32
CA ALA A 21 -6.79 1.38 12.99
C ALA A 21 -5.53 0.69 12.43
N ALA A 22 -4.55 0.43 13.29
CA ALA A 22 -3.32 -0.26 12.92
C ALA A 22 -3.57 -1.70 12.44
N ARG A 23 -4.43 -2.46 13.14
CA ARG A 23 -4.78 -3.84 12.73
C ARG A 23 -5.57 -3.87 11.43
N PHE A 24 -6.48 -2.93 11.26
CA PHE A 24 -7.22 -2.79 10.01
C PHE A 24 -6.28 -2.51 8.84
N LEU A 25 -5.36 -1.53 8.99
CA LEU A 25 -4.39 -1.18 7.98
C LEU A 25 -3.47 -2.36 7.63
N ALA A 26 -2.96 -3.07 8.65
CA ALA A 26 -2.13 -4.24 8.48
C ALA A 26 -2.84 -5.36 7.69
N ARG A 27 -4.12 -5.63 7.99
CA ARG A 27 -4.92 -6.60 7.22
C ARG A 27 -5.08 -6.21 5.75
N LYS A 28 -5.30 -4.93 5.45
CA LYS A 28 -5.41 -4.45 4.07
C LYS A 28 -4.09 -4.58 3.31
N VAL A 29 -2.97 -4.27 3.97
CA VAL A 29 -1.63 -4.48 3.40
C VAL A 29 -1.36 -5.96 3.18
N LEU A 30 -1.66 -6.80 4.16
CA LEU A 30 -1.45 -8.26 4.06
C LEU A 30 -2.28 -8.87 2.92
N ALA A 31 -3.54 -8.44 2.76
CA ALA A 31 -4.40 -8.88 1.67
C ALA A 31 -3.84 -8.45 0.30
N ALA A 32 -3.34 -7.22 0.19
CA ALA A 32 -2.69 -6.74 -1.03
C ALA A 32 -1.43 -7.55 -1.36
N TRP A 33 -0.58 -7.82 -0.36
CA TRP A 33 0.63 -8.64 -0.52
C TRP A 33 0.29 -10.08 -0.86
N ARG A 34 -0.68 -10.70 -0.18
CA ARG A 34 -1.12 -12.07 -0.49
C ARG A 34 -1.51 -12.19 -1.95
N ASN A 35 -2.34 -11.26 -2.44
CA ASN A 35 -2.78 -11.28 -3.84
C ASN A 35 -1.60 -11.04 -4.80
N TYR A 36 -0.68 -10.15 -4.46
CA TYR A 36 0.52 -9.90 -5.25
C TYR A 36 1.41 -11.15 -5.34
N PHE A 37 1.76 -11.75 -4.20
CA PHE A 37 2.63 -12.91 -4.17
C PHE A 37 2.01 -14.15 -4.81
N LEU A 38 0.69 -14.32 -4.73
CA LEU A 38 -0.02 -15.39 -5.41
C LEU A 38 0.27 -15.39 -6.93
N PHE A 39 0.37 -14.22 -7.54
CA PHE A 39 0.69 -14.08 -8.94
C PHE A 39 2.20 -13.97 -9.23
N ALA A 40 2.94 -13.28 -8.38
CA ALA A 40 4.36 -13.00 -8.59
C ALA A 40 5.24 -14.24 -8.37
N VAL A 41 4.91 -15.10 -7.39
CA VAL A 41 5.72 -16.29 -7.07
C VAL A 41 5.85 -17.26 -8.23
N PRO A 42 4.79 -17.68 -8.93
CA PRO A 42 4.94 -18.61 -10.05
C PRO A 42 5.80 -18.02 -11.19
N TYR A 43 5.69 -16.72 -11.48
CA TYR A 43 6.54 -16.07 -12.48
C TYR A 43 8.00 -16.01 -12.03
N ALA A 44 8.23 -15.62 -10.77
CA ALA A 44 9.58 -15.58 -10.20
C ALA A 44 10.22 -16.98 -10.19
N ALA A 45 9.46 -18.02 -9.84
CA ALA A 45 9.94 -19.39 -9.84
C ALA A 45 10.40 -19.83 -11.24
N VAL A 46 9.62 -19.56 -12.30
CA VAL A 46 10.00 -19.87 -13.68
C VAL A 46 11.29 -19.15 -14.09
N ILE A 47 11.43 -17.87 -13.73
CA ILE A 47 12.63 -17.08 -14.04
C ILE A 47 13.85 -17.65 -13.33
N VAL A 48 13.75 -17.92 -12.03
CA VAL A 48 14.86 -18.43 -11.21
C VAL A 48 15.27 -19.83 -11.64
N LEU A 49 14.32 -20.70 -12.02
CA LEU A 49 14.63 -22.05 -12.52
C LEU A 49 15.39 -22.02 -13.85
N ARG A 50 15.11 -21.04 -14.72
CA ARG A 50 15.81 -20.89 -15.98
C ARG A 50 17.13 -20.14 -15.87
N HIS A 51 17.22 -19.20 -14.93
CA HIS A 51 18.37 -18.31 -14.76
C HIS A 51 18.66 -18.14 -13.26
N PRO A 52 19.30 -19.11 -12.60
CA PRO A 52 19.58 -19.08 -11.15
C PRO A 52 20.41 -17.86 -10.74
N ASP A 53 21.28 -17.37 -11.61
CA ASP A 53 22.13 -16.19 -11.36
C ASP A 53 21.33 -14.90 -11.20
N THR A 54 20.06 -14.87 -11.62
CA THR A 54 19.20 -13.69 -11.54
C THR A 54 18.27 -13.69 -10.32
N CYS A 55 18.41 -14.65 -9.40
CA CYS A 55 17.53 -14.77 -8.22
C CYS A 55 17.53 -13.50 -7.36
N TRP A 56 18.68 -12.83 -7.20
CA TRP A 56 18.81 -11.59 -6.44
C TRP A 56 18.05 -10.43 -7.09
N MET A 57 18.02 -10.37 -8.43
CA MET A 57 17.23 -9.36 -9.17
C MET A 57 15.73 -9.61 -8.99
N ALA A 58 15.29 -10.86 -9.07
CA ALA A 58 13.89 -11.23 -8.84
C ALA A 58 13.45 -10.87 -7.41
N ALA A 59 14.29 -11.14 -6.40
CA ALA A 59 14.05 -10.77 -5.03
C ALA A 59 14.00 -9.24 -4.83
N GLY A 60 14.90 -8.50 -5.47
CA GLY A 60 14.92 -7.03 -5.46
C GLY A 60 13.64 -6.43 -6.04
N TRP A 61 13.22 -6.89 -7.21
CA TRP A 61 11.97 -6.45 -7.83
C TRP A 61 10.74 -6.80 -7.01
N ALA A 62 10.68 -8.00 -6.44
CA ALA A 62 9.59 -8.42 -5.57
C ALA A 62 9.48 -7.52 -4.34
N SER A 63 10.62 -7.16 -3.73
CA SER A 63 10.69 -6.27 -2.58
C SER A 63 10.23 -4.85 -2.91
N LEU A 64 10.70 -4.29 -4.03
CA LEU A 64 10.27 -2.97 -4.50
C LEU A 64 8.78 -2.91 -4.79
N ALA A 65 8.24 -3.95 -5.43
CA ALA A 65 6.81 -4.02 -5.72
C ALA A 65 5.98 -4.15 -4.43
N ALA A 66 6.43 -4.94 -3.44
CA ALA A 66 5.79 -5.04 -2.13
C ALA A 66 5.78 -3.70 -1.38
N LEU A 67 6.88 -2.93 -1.43
CA LEU A 67 6.96 -1.59 -0.87
C LEU A 67 6.05 -0.60 -1.61
N ALA A 68 5.98 -0.67 -2.94
CA ALA A 68 5.08 0.17 -3.73
C ALA A 68 3.61 -0.11 -3.42
N LEU A 69 3.23 -1.38 -3.19
CA LEU A 69 1.89 -1.75 -2.73
C LEU A 69 1.60 -1.22 -1.33
N LEU A 70 2.54 -1.36 -0.40
CA LEU A 70 2.44 -0.77 0.93
C LEU A 70 2.18 0.73 0.82
N TYR A 71 2.99 1.45 0.03
CA TYR A 71 2.81 2.87 -0.20
C TYR A 71 1.42 3.20 -0.78
N ALA A 72 0.95 2.42 -1.76
CA ALA A 72 -0.35 2.63 -2.38
C ALA A 72 -1.51 2.51 -1.36
N VAL A 73 -1.47 1.49 -0.50
CA VAL A 73 -2.46 1.27 0.56
C VAL A 73 -2.39 2.41 1.57
N VAL A 74 -1.21 2.68 2.13
CA VAL A 74 -1.03 3.67 3.19
C VAL A 74 -1.37 5.08 2.71
N SER A 75 -0.97 5.47 1.49
CA SER A 75 -1.29 6.77 0.91
C SER A 75 -2.80 6.96 0.65
N LYS A 76 -3.54 5.86 0.41
CA LYS A 76 -5.00 5.87 0.29
C LYS A 76 -5.64 6.21 1.64
N TYR A 77 -5.24 5.50 2.71
CA TYR A 77 -5.85 5.66 4.03
C TYR A 77 -5.37 6.89 4.79
N ALA A 78 -4.17 7.41 4.51
CA ALA A 78 -3.71 8.69 5.05
C ALA A 78 -4.62 9.87 4.68
N ARG A 79 -5.47 9.70 3.67
CA ARG A 79 -6.43 10.70 3.17
C ARG A 79 -7.82 10.14 3.05
N TYR A 80 -8.11 9.15 3.87
CA TYR A 80 -9.43 8.57 3.89
C TYR A 80 -10.46 9.68 4.22
N GLN A 81 -11.41 9.85 3.34
CA GLN A 81 -12.62 10.65 3.53
C GLN A 81 -13.78 9.79 3.07
N PRO A 82 -14.74 9.49 3.96
CA PRO A 82 -15.91 8.73 3.57
C PRO A 82 -16.65 9.44 2.43
N ASP A 83 -17.10 8.67 1.46
CA ASP A 83 -17.90 9.11 0.30
C ASP A 83 -17.25 10.11 -0.68
N ARG A 84 -15.95 10.40 -0.53
CA ARG A 84 -15.22 11.28 -1.45
C ARG A 84 -14.06 10.57 -2.14
N THR A 85 -13.83 10.93 -3.41
CA THR A 85 -12.61 10.50 -4.12
C THR A 85 -11.44 11.36 -3.67
N PRO A 86 -10.42 10.78 -3.00
CA PRO A 86 -9.29 11.57 -2.53
C PRO A 86 -8.49 12.10 -3.72
N ARG A 87 -8.33 13.43 -3.79
CA ARG A 87 -7.40 14.03 -4.76
C ARG A 87 -5.98 13.63 -4.39
N ARG A 88 -5.26 13.04 -5.33
CA ARG A 88 -3.84 12.68 -5.15
C ARG A 88 -2.97 13.92 -5.38
N PRO A 89 -2.34 14.52 -4.35
CA PRO A 89 -1.43 15.63 -4.55
C PRO A 89 -0.16 15.16 -5.28
N LEU A 90 0.56 16.13 -5.82
CA LEU A 90 1.83 15.92 -6.51
C LEU A 90 2.82 15.07 -5.69
N ALA A 91 2.92 15.31 -4.38
CA ALA A 91 3.79 14.54 -3.50
C ALA A 91 3.46 13.03 -3.48
N ALA A 92 2.18 12.64 -3.58
CA ALA A 92 1.82 11.23 -3.64
C ALA A 92 2.15 10.59 -4.99
N LYS A 93 2.11 11.38 -6.06
CA LYS A 93 2.53 10.92 -7.40
C LYS A 93 4.05 10.78 -7.46
N LEU A 94 4.79 11.74 -6.91
CA LEU A 94 6.25 11.69 -6.81
C LEU A 94 6.73 10.52 -5.95
N GLY A 95 6.08 10.26 -4.82
CA GLY A 95 6.39 9.09 -4.00
C GLY A 95 6.15 7.76 -4.73
N ALA A 96 5.11 7.67 -5.56
CA ALA A 96 4.88 6.48 -6.38
C ALA A 96 5.92 6.35 -7.52
N ALA A 97 6.30 7.46 -8.15
CA ALA A 97 7.33 7.48 -9.19
C ALA A 97 8.72 7.13 -8.63
N GLY A 98 8.97 7.43 -7.36
CA GLY A 98 10.25 7.14 -6.72
C GLY A 98 10.57 5.65 -6.54
N PHE A 99 9.59 4.75 -6.64
CA PHE A 99 9.85 3.31 -6.71
C PHE A 99 10.34 2.86 -8.10
N LEU A 100 10.12 3.69 -9.13
CA LEU A 100 10.60 3.42 -10.49
C LEU A 100 11.98 4.06 -10.73
N ILE A 101 12.28 5.14 -10.03
CA ILE A 101 13.52 5.90 -10.17
C ILE A 101 14.38 5.66 -8.91
N PRO A 102 15.51 4.91 -9.00
CA PRO A 102 16.34 4.55 -7.83
C PRO A 102 16.80 5.74 -7.01
N LEU A 103 17.07 6.86 -7.66
CA LEU A 103 17.52 8.10 -7.00
C LEU A 103 16.47 8.68 -6.03
N LEU A 104 15.18 8.47 -6.30
CA LEU A 104 14.07 8.95 -5.46
C LEU A 104 13.60 7.92 -4.43
N LEU A 105 14.21 6.74 -4.38
CA LEU A 105 13.86 5.66 -3.49
C LEU A 105 13.92 6.06 -2.00
N PRO A 106 14.97 6.75 -1.49
CA PRO A 106 15.00 7.21 -0.10
C PRO A 106 13.83 8.15 0.24
N LEU A 107 13.48 9.06 -0.68
CA LEU A 107 12.32 9.94 -0.52
C LEU A 107 11.02 9.15 -0.42
N SER A 108 10.86 8.13 -1.27
CA SER A 108 9.67 7.27 -1.26
C SER A 108 9.54 6.49 0.04
N LEU A 109 10.64 6.00 0.61
CA LEU A 109 10.66 5.33 1.91
C LEU A 109 10.27 6.28 3.04
N CYS A 110 10.80 7.49 3.07
CA CYS A 110 10.40 8.52 4.04
C CYS A 110 8.89 8.86 3.93
N LEU A 111 8.37 8.91 2.71
CA LEU A 111 6.95 9.14 2.47
C LEU A 111 6.08 7.94 2.91
N VAL A 112 6.55 6.70 2.77
CA VAL A 112 5.86 5.51 3.31
C VAL A 112 5.64 5.66 4.80
N VAL A 113 6.70 5.95 5.56
CA VAL A 113 6.62 6.12 7.02
C VAL A 113 5.70 7.28 7.39
N SER A 114 5.87 8.43 6.75
CA SER A 114 5.04 9.62 7.00
C SER A 114 3.56 9.36 6.73
N TYR A 115 3.23 8.67 5.65
CA TYR A 115 1.85 8.32 5.33
C TYR A 115 1.30 7.21 6.22
N ALA A 116 2.13 6.27 6.70
CA ALA A 116 1.71 5.25 7.66
C ALA A 116 1.22 5.90 8.96
N LEU A 117 2.01 6.80 9.52
CA LEU A 117 1.64 7.54 10.73
C LEU A 117 0.39 8.42 10.52
N ARG A 118 0.27 9.05 9.35
CA ARG A 118 -0.91 9.85 9.01
C ARG A 118 -2.15 8.98 8.80
N ALA A 119 -2.01 7.81 8.20
CA ALA A 119 -3.11 6.89 7.99
C ALA A 119 -3.67 6.36 9.31
N GLU A 120 -2.79 5.99 10.23
CA GLU A 120 -3.17 5.56 11.56
C GLU A 120 -3.91 6.66 12.33
N ARG A 121 -3.35 7.88 12.37
CA ARG A 121 -3.99 9.03 13.04
C ARG A 121 -5.34 9.39 12.41
N ASN A 122 -5.42 9.35 11.07
CA ASN A 122 -6.66 9.68 10.36
C ASN A 122 -7.74 8.63 10.60
N LEU A 123 -7.38 7.34 10.59
CA LEU A 123 -8.32 6.25 10.88
C LEU A 123 -8.75 6.27 12.36
N ASN A 124 -7.83 6.50 13.30
CA ASN A 124 -8.18 6.59 14.72
C ASN A 124 -9.19 7.71 14.99
N ARG A 125 -9.09 8.84 14.30
CA ARG A 125 -10.07 9.92 14.42
C ARG A 125 -11.48 9.47 14.08
N TYR A 126 -11.64 8.68 12.99
CA TYR A 126 -12.95 8.17 12.58
C TYR A 126 -13.44 6.99 13.42
N LEU A 127 -12.54 6.25 14.08
CA LEU A 127 -12.90 5.15 14.97
C LEU A 127 -13.26 5.62 16.38
N HIS A 128 -12.66 6.73 16.87
CA HIS A 128 -12.96 7.30 18.20
C HIS A 128 -14.15 8.24 18.22
N ASP A 129 -14.54 8.82 17.09
CA ASP A 129 -15.74 9.69 17.03
C ASP A 129 -17.06 8.90 17.12
N TYR A 130 -17.02 7.56 17.28
CA TYR A 130 -18.19 6.67 17.37
C TYR A 130 -18.26 5.88 18.69
N ASP A 131 -17.35 6.07 19.63
CA ASP A 131 -17.48 5.63 21.01
C ASP A 131 -18.12 6.77 21.88
#